data_fec886a95a3175caa92083d2182d9ee6
#
_entry.id   fec886a95a3175caa92083d2182d9ee6
#
_cell.length_a   1.000
_cell.length_b   1.000
_cell.length_c   1.000
_cell.angle_alpha   90.00
_cell.angle_beta   90.00
_cell.angle_gamma   90.00
#
_symmetry.space_group_name_H-M   'P 1'
#
loop_
_entity.id
_entity.type
_entity.pdbx_description
1 polymer ?
#
loop_
_entity_poly.entity_id
_entity_poly.type
_entity_poly.pdbx_seq_one_letter_code
_entity_poly.pdbx_strand_id
1 'polypeptide(L)'
;MAERYTETVGRRKTASARVRVSSAKSTSLTVNDREGHKYFPLPTMVDDALAPLKVVPGSYAVTAVVKGGGHKAQAEAVRMGIARALVEMDSLARKDLKQKGYLKRDPRAKERKKFGLKAARRAPQWSKR
;
A
#
# COMPACT_ATOMS: atom_id res chain seq x y z
N MET A 1 -10.21 5.36 27.82
CA MET A 1 -11.13 5.27 26.66
C MET A 1 -10.44 4.52 25.53
N ALA A 2 -11.14 3.57 24.96
CA ALA A 2 -10.63 2.91 23.77
C ALA A 2 -10.60 3.91 22.61
N GLU A 3 -9.46 4.03 21.96
CA GLU A 3 -9.36 4.85 20.75
C GLU A 3 -10.18 4.21 19.65
N ARG A 4 -10.97 5.06 18.97
CA ARG A 4 -11.72 4.58 17.80
C ARG A 4 -10.82 4.62 16.59
N TYR A 5 -10.67 3.49 15.96
CA TYR A 5 -9.92 3.37 14.73
C TYR A 5 -10.69 2.52 13.72
N THR A 6 -10.38 2.73 12.45
CA THR A 6 -10.88 1.90 11.36
C THR A 6 -9.75 0.99 10.92
N GLU A 7 -9.99 -0.32 10.94
CA GLU A 7 -8.98 -1.31 10.54
C GLU A 7 -9.31 -1.88 9.17
N THR A 8 -8.32 -1.89 8.28
CA THR A 8 -8.45 -2.43 6.93
C THR A 8 -7.20 -3.20 6.55
N VAL A 9 -7.29 -3.93 5.44
CA VAL A 9 -6.15 -4.68 4.89
C VAL A 9 -5.86 -4.18 3.49
N GLY A 10 -4.58 -3.89 3.24
CA GLY A 10 -4.06 -3.61 1.91
C GLY A 10 -3.09 -4.69 1.47
N ARG A 11 -2.99 -4.92 0.17
CA ARG A 11 -2.11 -5.96 -0.38
C ARG A 11 -1.44 -5.48 -1.66
N ARG A 12 -0.19 -5.87 -1.84
CA ARG A 12 0.56 -5.63 -3.06
C ARG A 12 1.61 -6.73 -3.21
N LYS A 13 1.60 -7.46 -4.33
CA LYS A 13 2.45 -8.63 -4.53
C LYS A 13 2.27 -9.62 -3.37
N THR A 14 3.35 -9.98 -2.68
CA THR A 14 3.29 -10.85 -1.49
C THR A 14 3.18 -10.06 -0.19
N ALA A 15 3.23 -8.73 -0.25
CA ALA A 15 3.09 -7.88 0.92
C ALA A 15 1.63 -7.76 1.36
N SER A 16 1.39 -7.83 2.65
CA SER A 16 0.10 -7.53 3.25
C SER A 16 0.29 -6.52 4.38
N ALA A 17 -0.66 -5.59 4.50
CA ALA A 17 -0.64 -4.56 5.53
C ALA A 17 -1.98 -4.56 6.26
N ARG A 18 -1.92 -4.66 7.58
CA ARG A 18 -3.07 -4.41 8.44
C ARG A 18 -2.94 -2.97 8.90
N VAL A 19 -3.87 -2.13 8.47
CA VAL A 19 -3.80 -0.68 8.69
C VAL A 19 -4.91 -0.25 9.62
N ARG A 20 -4.55 0.53 10.63
CA ARG A 20 -5.49 1.18 11.55
C ARG A 20 -5.37 2.68 11.39
N VAL A 21 -6.48 3.34 11.11
CA VAL A 21 -6.54 4.79 10.89
C VAL A 21 -7.49 5.40 11.90
N SER A 22 -7.03 6.44 12.57
CA SER A 22 -7.85 7.22 13.50
C SER A 22 -7.60 8.70 13.28
N SER A 23 -8.60 9.54 13.64
CA SER A 23 -8.45 10.99 13.58
C SER A 23 -7.43 11.45 14.64
N ALA A 24 -6.58 12.39 14.26
CA ALA A 24 -5.55 12.92 15.15
C ALA A 24 -5.30 14.40 14.86
N LYS A 25 -4.57 15.05 15.76
CA LYS A 25 -4.19 16.47 15.59
C LYS A 25 -3.15 16.67 14.49
N SER A 26 -2.31 15.68 14.28
CA SER A 26 -1.29 15.70 13.23
C SER A 26 -1.19 14.34 12.57
N THR A 27 -0.81 14.34 11.29
CA THR A 27 -0.64 13.11 10.54
C THR A 27 0.64 12.40 10.97
N SER A 28 0.52 11.11 11.28
CA SER A 28 1.65 10.28 11.66
C SER A 28 1.51 8.89 11.03
N LEU A 29 2.64 8.24 10.81
CA LEU A 29 2.70 6.88 10.29
C LEU A 29 3.64 6.06 11.17
N THR A 30 3.13 4.97 11.70
CA THR A 30 3.90 3.99 12.45
C THR A 30 3.78 2.64 11.75
N VAL A 31 4.91 2.01 11.43
CA VAL A 31 4.94 0.71 10.73
C VAL A 31 5.73 -0.26 11.58
N ASN A 32 5.10 -1.37 11.97
CA ASN A 32 5.73 -2.41 12.81
C ASN A 32 6.42 -1.81 14.05
N ASP A 33 5.72 -0.90 14.74
CA ASP A 33 6.17 -0.20 15.95
C ASP A 33 7.37 0.75 15.73
N ARG A 34 7.63 1.13 14.48
CA ARG A 34 8.66 2.12 14.12
C ARG A 34 8.04 3.29 13.37
N GLU A 35 8.62 4.46 13.48
CA GLU A 35 8.21 5.59 12.64
C GLU A 35 8.36 5.22 11.16
N GLY A 36 7.43 5.67 10.32
CA GLY A 36 7.48 5.39 8.88
C GLY A 36 8.79 5.76 8.23
N HIS A 37 9.36 6.91 8.60
CA HIS A 37 10.64 7.36 8.07
C HIS A 37 11.82 6.46 8.46
N LYS A 38 11.71 5.78 9.59
CA LYS A 38 12.75 4.83 10.05
C LYS A 38 12.55 3.44 9.46
N TYR A 39 11.29 3.06 9.20
CA TYR A 39 10.99 1.75 8.64
C TYR A 39 11.27 1.70 7.14
N PHE A 40 10.77 2.67 6.38
CA PHE A 40 11.00 2.74 4.95
C PHE A 40 12.32 3.47 4.65
N PRO A 41 13.22 2.86 3.86
CA PRO A 41 14.54 3.44 3.62
C PRO A 41 14.52 4.70 2.75
N LEU A 42 13.48 4.89 1.94
CA LEU A 42 13.37 6.04 1.04
C LEU A 42 12.19 6.93 1.42
N PRO A 43 12.36 8.27 1.42
CA PRO A 43 11.25 9.19 1.69
C PRO A 43 10.09 9.03 0.71
N THR A 44 10.37 8.67 -0.55
CA THR A 44 9.34 8.43 -1.57
C THR A 44 8.38 7.31 -1.17
N MET A 45 8.86 6.30 -0.45
CA MET A 45 8.02 5.20 0.03
C MET A 45 7.02 5.68 1.09
N VAL A 46 7.45 6.57 1.98
CA VAL A 46 6.57 7.19 2.98
C VAL A 46 5.52 8.05 2.27
N ASP A 47 5.92 8.83 1.29
CA ASP A 47 5.00 9.67 0.50
C ASP A 47 3.98 8.81 -0.23
N ASP A 48 4.39 7.70 -0.82
CA ASP A 48 3.49 6.77 -1.50
C ASP A 48 2.48 6.16 -0.52
N ALA A 49 2.94 5.75 0.66
CA ALA A 49 2.06 5.17 1.67
C ALA A 49 1.02 6.18 2.16
N LEU A 50 1.39 7.44 2.31
CA LEU A 50 0.52 8.50 2.81
C LEU A 50 -0.26 9.23 1.71
N ALA A 51 -0.07 8.87 0.44
CA ALA A 51 -0.70 9.55 -0.69
C ALA A 51 -2.22 9.70 -0.56
N PRO A 52 -3.00 8.70 -0.10
CA PRO A 52 -4.45 8.87 0.06
C PRO A 52 -4.83 9.96 1.04
N LEU A 53 -4.02 10.23 2.06
CA LEU A 53 -4.29 11.26 3.04
C LEU A 53 -4.19 12.67 2.46
N LYS A 54 -3.49 12.83 1.35
CA LYS A 54 -3.39 14.12 0.63
C LYS A 54 -4.62 14.43 -0.19
N VAL A 55 -5.41 13.41 -0.52
CA VAL A 55 -6.64 13.54 -1.30
C VAL A 55 -7.81 13.94 -0.41
N VAL A 56 -7.81 13.49 0.83
CA VAL A 56 -8.89 13.70 1.79
C VAL A 56 -8.45 14.74 2.82
N PRO A 57 -9.30 15.75 3.14
CA PRO A 57 -8.94 16.72 4.18
C PRO A 57 -8.90 16.08 5.57
N GLY A 58 -8.05 16.63 6.43
CA GLY A 58 -7.93 16.18 7.80
C GLY A 58 -6.58 15.57 8.12
N SER A 59 -6.36 15.31 9.39
CA SER A 59 -5.14 14.70 9.90
C SER A 59 -5.47 13.38 10.57
N TYR A 60 -4.64 12.37 10.35
CA TYR A 60 -4.91 11.00 10.80
C TYR A 60 -3.66 10.37 11.39
N ALA A 61 -3.84 9.59 12.43
CA ALA A 61 -2.80 8.70 12.94
C ALA A 61 -2.97 7.34 12.28
N VAL A 62 -1.92 6.86 11.65
CA VAL A 62 -1.92 5.59 10.92
C VAL A 62 -0.93 4.64 11.58
N THR A 63 -1.41 3.48 11.93
CA THR A 63 -0.59 2.38 12.45
C THR A 63 -0.74 1.19 11.51
N ALA A 64 0.37 0.64 11.05
CA ALA A 64 0.36 -0.47 10.12
C ALA A 64 1.25 -1.62 10.62
N VAL A 65 0.78 -2.84 10.41
CA VAL A 65 1.59 -4.05 10.58
C VAL A 65 1.72 -4.67 9.20
N VAL A 66 2.95 -4.74 8.70
CA VAL A 66 3.22 -5.24 7.35
C VAL A 66 4.04 -6.52 7.40
N LYS A 67 3.77 -7.41 6.45
CA LYS A 67 4.46 -8.70 6.33
C LYS A 67 4.66 -9.02 4.84
N GLY A 68 5.77 -9.66 4.54
CA GLY A 68 6.07 -10.16 3.20
C GLY A 68 6.44 -9.08 2.21
N GLY A 69 6.94 -9.49 1.06
CA GLY A 69 7.35 -8.59 0.00
C GLY A 69 8.54 -7.71 0.34
N GLY A 70 8.76 -6.69 -0.48
CA GLY A 70 9.79 -5.68 -0.23
C GLY A 70 9.20 -4.37 0.28
N HIS A 71 10.04 -3.43 0.67
CA HIS A 71 9.59 -2.15 1.22
C HIS A 71 8.65 -1.39 0.30
N LYS A 72 8.93 -1.38 -1.02
CA LYS A 72 8.06 -0.70 -1.98
C LYS A 72 6.67 -1.33 -2.04
N ALA A 73 6.59 -2.67 -2.08
CA ALA A 73 5.31 -3.37 -2.08
C ALA A 73 4.56 -3.16 -0.76
N GLN A 74 5.29 -3.10 0.36
CA GLN A 74 4.70 -2.81 1.66
C GLN A 74 4.13 -1.39 1.72
N ALA A 75 4.83 -0.41 1.16
CA ALA A 75 4.33 0.98 1.09
C ALA A 75 3.05 1.06 0.27
N GLU A 76 2.99 0.37 -0.86
CA GLU A 76 1.79 0.31 -1.69
C GLU A 76 0.64 -0.42 -1.00
N ALA A 77 0.94 -1.47 -0.24
CA ALA A 77 -0.07 -2.18 0.56
C ALA A 77 -0.64 -1.28 1.66
N VAL A 78 0.21 -0.52 2.34
CA VAL A 78 -0.24 0.48 3.34
C VAL A 78 -1.11 1.54 2.68
N ARG A 79 -0.71 2.04 1.50
CA ARG A 79 -1.49 3.01 0.74
C ARG A 79 -2.91 2.51 0.47
N MET A 80 -3.03 1.28 0.00
CA MET A 80 -4.32 0.67 -0.26
C MET A 80 -5.17 0.53 1.01
N GLY A 81 -4.54 0.11 2.11
CA GLY A 81 -5.23 -0.01 3.41
C GLY A 81 -5.73 1.33 3.91
N ILE A 82 -4.92 2.39 3.81
CA ILE A 82 -5.32 3.75 4.20
C ILE A 82 -6.50 4.22 3.35
N ALA A 83 -6.44 4.02 2.03
CA ALA A 83 -7.53 4.42 1.15
C ALA A 83 -8.85 3.73 1.50
N ARG A 84 -8.80 2.44 1.76
CA ARG A 84 -9.98 1.68 2.19
C ARG A 84 -10.53 2.16 3.53
N ALA A 85 -9.64 2.48 4.48
CA ALA A 85 -10.06 3.00 5.78
C ALA A 85 -10.74 4.35 5.64
N LEU A 86 -10.22 5.24 4.81
CA LEU A 86 -10.82 6.55 4.56
C LEU A 86 -12.20 6.43 3.96
N VAL A 87 -12.43 5.47 3.07
CA VAL A 87 -13.75 5.21 2.49
C VAL A 87 -14.73 4.73 3.54
N GLU A 88 -14.30 3.87 4.46
CA GLU A 88 -15.15 3.42 5.57
C GLU A 88 -15.49 4.56 6.54
N MET A 89 -14.56 5.48 6.76
CA MET A 89 -14.77 6.64 7.63
C MET A 89 -15.65 7.70 6.98
N ASP A 90 -15.51 7.89 5.65
CA ASP A 90 -16.27 8.86 4.88
C ASP A 90 -16.48 8.35 3.46
N SER A 91 -17.70 7.92 3.17
CA SER A 91 -18.05 7.37 1.86
C SER A 91 -17.92 8.38 0.72
N LEU A 92 -17.97 9.68 1.02
CA LEU A 92 -17.79 10.73 0.01
C LEU A 92 -16.37 10.75 -0.57
N ALA A 93 -15.40 10.25 0.18
CA ALA A 93 -14.02 10.19 -0.28
C ALA A 93 -13.79 9.12 -1.36
N ARG A 94 -14.71 8.17 -1.52
CA ARG A 94 -14.55 7.03 -2.44
C ARG A 94 -14.30 7.46 -3.88
N LYS A 95 -15.02 8.46 -4.36
CA LYS A 95 -14.89 8.92 -5.74
C LYS A 95 -13.50 9.42 -6.05
N ASP A 96 -12.95 10.28 -5.20
CA ASP A 96 -11.62 10.86 -5.38
C ASP A 96 -10.53 9.81 -5.27
N LEU A 97 -10.63 8.93 -4.29
CA LEU A 97 -9.67 7.85 -4.09
C LEU A 97 -9.70 6.84 -5.23
N LYS A 98 -10.89 6.55 -5.76
CA LYS A 98 -11.03 5.65 -6.90
C LYS A 98 -10.40 6.23 -8.17
N GLN A 99 -10.57 7.54 -8.41
CA GLN A 99 -9.95 8.22 -9.55
C GLN A 99 -8.42 8.14 -9.52
N LYS A 100 -7.83 8.20 -8.32
CA LYS A 100 -6.38 8.07 -8.15
C LYS A 100 -5.88 6.61 -8.23
N GLY A 101 -6.80 5.64 -8.25
CA GLY A 101 -6.45 4.23 -8.33
C GLY A 101 -6.03 3.60 -7.00
N TYR A 102 -6.22 4.28 -5.88
CA TYR A 102 -5.76 3.79 -4.57
C TYR A 102 -6.64 2.68 -4.00
N LEU A 103 -7.87 2.53 -4.47
CA LEU A 103 -8.78 1.49 -4.00
C LEU A 103 -8.61 0.16 -4.72
N LYS A 104 -7.98 0.17 -5.89
CA LYS A 104 -7.81 -1.02 -6.71
C LYS A 104 -6.51 -1.72 -6.35
N ARG A 105 -6.59 -3.01 -6.06
CA ARG A 105 -5.39 -3.83 -5.90
C ARG A 105 -4.71 -4.00 -7.26
N ASP A 106 -3.42 -3.71 -7.33
CA ASP A 106 -2.62 -4.00 -8.50
C ASP A 106 -2.35 -5.51 -8.53
N PRO A 107 -2.85 -6.24 -9.54
CA PRO A 107 -2.65 -7.69 -9.61
C PRO A 107 -1.28 -8.10 -10.09
N ARG A 108 -0.44 -7.15 -10.52
CA ARG A 108 0.89 -7.47 -11.03
C ARG A 108 1.75 -8.09 -9.95
N ALA A 109 2.38 -9.19 -10.29
CA ALA A 109 3.33 -9.90 -9.44
C ALA A 109 4.44 -10.46 -10.31
N LYS A 110 5.58 -10.77 -9.68
CA LYS A 110 6.68 -11.41 -10.40
C LYS A 110 6.23 -12.80 -10.83
N GLU A 111 6.15 -13.02 -12.15
CA GLU A 111 5.78 -14.30 -12.71
C GLU A 111 6.98 -15.23 -12.71
N ARG A 112 6.75 -16.49 -12.37
CA ARG A 112 7.82 -17.50 -12.35
C ARG A 112 8.35 -17.73 -13.77
N LYS A 113 9.67 -17.82 -13.90
CA LYS A 113 10.31 -18.26 -15.15
C LYS A 113 9.86 -19.69 -15.45
N LYS A 114 9.36 -19.91 -16.65
CA LYS A 114 8.92 -21.24 -17.12
C LYS A 114 10.01 -21.90 -17.92
N PHE A 115 9.98 -23.23 -17.93
CA PHE A 115 10.91 -24.02 -18.72
C PHE A 115 10.88 -23.61 -20.21
N GLY A 116 12.04 -23.51 -20.83
CA GLY A 116 12.16 -23.12 -22.23
C GLY A 116 12.11 -21.63 -22.51
N LEU A 117 11.94 -20.78 -21.46
CA LEU A 117 11.89 -19.33 -21.60
C LEU A 117 13.06 -18.69 -20.88
N LYS A 118 13.50 -17.52 -21.34
CA LYS A 118 14.53 -16.73 -20.67
C LYS A 118 13.98 -16.00 -19.45
N ALA A 119 12.71 -15.64 -19.49
CA ALA A 119 11.97 -15.05 -18.39
C ALA A 119 10.57 -15.63 -18.41
N ALA A 120 9.65 -15.20 -17.54
CA ALA A 120 8.32 -15.77 -17.42
C ALA A 120 7.60 -15.92 -18.77
N ARG A 121 7.74 -14.94 -19.65
CA ARG A 121 7.09 -14.93 -20.97
C ARG A 121 8.05 -14.68 -22.13
N ARG A 122 9.31 -14.40 -21.85
CA ARG A 122 10.30 -14.10 -22.88
C ARG A 122 10.95 -15.40 -23.39
N ALA A 123 10.64 -15.76 -24.63
CA ALA A 123 11.24 -16.90 -25.27
C ALA A 123 12.67 -16.59 -25.73
N PRO A 124 13.57 -17.61 -25.81
CA PRO A 124 14.86 -17.42 -26.47
C PRO A 124 14.66 -17.08 -27.93
N GLN A 125 15.62 -16.37 -28.48
CA GLN A 125 15.57 -16.01 -29.90
C GLN A 125 15.63 -17.29 -30.75
N TRP A 126 14.60 -17.45 -31.60
CA TRP A 126 14.56 -18.59 -32.54
C TRP A 126 15.48 -18.33 -33.72
N SER A 127 16.29 -19.32 -34.04
CA SER A 127 17.22 -19.27 -35.17
C SER A 127 16.77 -20.25 -36.23
N LYS A 128 16.40 -19.74 -37.40
CA LYS A 128 16.04 -20.56 -38.55
C LYS A 128 17.31 -21.04 -39.24
N ARG A 129 17.37 -22.32 -39.45
CA ARG A 129 18.43 -22.90 -40.29
C ARG A 129 17.98 -23.00 -41.73
#